data_02637c2f1e79efdcaa92b8d7a7a1343b
#
_entry.id   02637c2f1e79efdcaa92b8d7a7a1343b
#
_cell.length_a   1.000
_cell.length_b   1.000
_cell.length_c   1.000
_cell.angle_alpha   90.00
_cell.angle_beta   90.00
_cell.angle_gamma   90.00
#
_symmetry.space_group_name_H-M   'P 1'
#
loop_
_entity.id
_entity.type
_entity.pdbx_description
1 polymer ?
#
loop_
_entity_poly.entity_id
_entity_poly.type
_entity_poly.pdbx_seq_one_letter_code
_entity_poly.pdbx_strand_id
1 'polypeptide(L)'
;MCCWYLQPAGRGLGEVRLELPIVLVVEDDQLIQDFVVETLRDGGFEASIAASGEDALTLLQGHKGKCRALVTDINILGKMDGWEVAQHAIEIEPDFPVVYMSGAAAADWTSKGVPNSIMLAKPFAPAQLLTAVSNLMNSGTSTV
;
A
#
# COMPACT_ATOMS: atom_id res chain seq x y z
N MET A 1 -3.77 -20.33 3.03
CA MET A 1 -3.15 -20.63 2.68
C MET A 1 -2.89 -21.07 2.24
N CYS A 2 -2.92 -20.84 1.99
CA CYS A 2 -2.31 -21.28 1.38
C CYS A 2 -2.25 -21.97 0.80
N CYS A 3 -2.69 -22.12 0.65
CA CYS A 3 -2.23 -22.75 0.00
C CYS A 3 -2.21 -23.17 -0.84
N TRP A 4 -2.22 -23.17 -1.14
CA TRP A 4 -1.65 -23.47 -2.06
C TRP A 4 -1.19 -24.08 -2.34
N TYR A 5 -1.10 -24.09 -2.03
CA TYR A 5 -0.22 -24.58 -2.39
C TYR A 5 -0.05 -25.51 -2.60
N LEU A 6 -0.16 -25.63 -2.49
CA LEU A 6 0.49 -26.50 -2.73
C LEU A 6 0.60 -27.22 -3.35
N GLN A 7 0.67 -27.27 -3.46
CA GLN A 7 1.30 -27.92 -4.08
C GLN A 7 1.60 -28.60 -4.58
N PRO A 8 1.43 -28.93 -4.81
CA PRO A 8 2.12 -29.53 -5.24
C PRO A 8 2.69 -30.00 -5.46
N ALA A 9 2.69 -30.31 -5.51
CA ALA A 9 3.54 -30.70 -5.66
C ALA A 9 4.17 -31.04 -6.09
N GLY A 10 4.41 -31.08 -6.19
CA GLY A 10 5.26 -31.31 -6.38
C GLY A 10 5.91 -31.41 -7.04
N ARG A 11 5.99 -31.18 -7.22
CA ARG A 11 6.75 -31.15 -7.70
C ARG A 11 7.82 -30.90 -7.44
N GLY A 12 7.79 -30.96 -6.78
CA GLY A 12 8.70 -30.81 -6.17
C GLY A 12 9.67 -30.04 -6.60
N LEU A 13 10.06 -29.83 -6.94
CA LEU A 13 10.87 -29.22 -7.33
C LEU A 13 10.94 -28.10 -6.90
N GLY A 14 11.10 -28.04 -6.13
CA GLY A 14 11.29 -27.00 -5.61
C GLY A 14 10.46 -25.98 -5.92
N GLU A 15 9.46 -26.08 -5.58
CA GLU A 15 8.76 -25.19 -5.96
C GLU A 15 9.01 -23.94 -5.32
N VAL A 16 9.12 -22.88 -5.88
CA VAL A 16 9.32 -21.65 -5.36
C VAL A 16 8.05 -21.07 -4.96
N ARG A 17 7.93 -20.70 -3.69
CA ARG A 17 6.77 -20.14 -3.29
C ARG A 17 6.92 -18.70 -3.53
N LEU A 18 6.22 -18.09 -4.40
CA LEU A 18 6.24 -16.68 -4.65
C LEU A 18 5.25 -16.01 -3.74
N GLU A 19 5.74 -15.20 -2.84
CA GLU A 19 4.84 -14.45 -2.01
C GLU A 19 4.57 -13.12 -2.66
N LEU A 20 3.32 -12.74 -2.76
CA LEU A 20 2.96 -11.47 -3.34
C LEU A 20 3.31 -10.34 -2.37
N PRO A 21 3.80 -9.22 -2.87
CA PRO A 21 4.06 -8.08 -1.99
C PRO A 21 2.78 -7.58 -1.38
N ILE A 22 2.84 -7.23 -0.12
CA ILE A 22 1.68 -6.76 0.62
C ILE A 22 1.64 -5.25 0.61
N VAL A 23 0.51 -4.69 0.22
CA VAL A 23 0.27 -3.25 0.23
C VAL A 23 -0.77 -2.98 1.32
N LEU A 24 -0.44 -2.08 2.23
CA LEU A 24 -1.38 -1.68 3.26
C LEU A 24 -2.28 -0.58 2.70
N VAL A 25 -3.59 -0.79 2.78
CA VAL A 25 -4.58 0.15 2.25
C VAL A 25 -5.32 0.77 3.42
N VAL A 26 -5.27 2.09 3.53
CA VAL A 26 -5.94 2.82 4.60
C VAL A 26 -7.07 3.63 4.00
N GLU A 27 -8.29 3.22 4.24
CA GLU A 27 -9.47 3.83 3.64
C GLU A 27 -10.68 3.44 4.47
N ASP A 28 -11.53 4.39 4.80
CA ASP A 28 -12.71 4.10 5.61
C ASP A 28 -13.97 3.89 4.76
N ASP A 29 -13.96 4.21 3.50
CA ASP A 29 -15.10 4.02 2.61
C ASP A 29 -15.03 2.62 2.00
N GLN A 30 -16.05 1.81 2.26
CA GLN A 30 -16.06 0.42 1.82
C GLN A 30 -15.98 0.27 0.30
N LEU A 31 -16.64 1.14 -0.43
CA LEU A 31 -16.63 1.03 -1.89
C LEU A 31 -15.23 1.31 -2.44
N ILE A 32 -14.56 2.27 -1.86
CA ILE A 32 -13.20 2.59 -2.30
C ILE A 32 -12.25 1.48 -1.87
N GLN A 33 -12.43 0.94 -0.67
CA GLN A 33 -11.64 -0.22 -0.23
C GLN A 33 -11.75 -1.35 -1.25
N ASP A 34 -12.97 -1.69 -1.63
CA ASP A 34 -13.19 -2.81 -2.55
C ASP A 34 -12.54 -2.55 -3.90
N PHE A 35 -12.64 -1.33 -4.39
CA PHE A 35 -12.04 -0.96 -5.66
C PHE A 35 -10.51 -1.07 -5.59
N VAL A 36 -9.93 -0.53 -4.54
CA VAL A 36 -8.47 -0.53 -4.40
C VAL A 36 -7.94 -1.94 -4.21
N VAL A 37 -8.61 -2.73 -3.37
CA VAL A 37 -8.19 -4.11 -3.11
C VAL A 37 -8.25 -4.94 -4.39
N GLU A 38 -9.34 -4.82 -5.14
CA GLU A 38 -9.48 -5.59 -6.36
C GLU A 38 -8.42 -5.18 -7.38
N THR A 39 -8.18 -3.87 -7.50
CA THR A 39 -7.16 -3.37 -8.41
C THR A 39 -5.78 -3.91 -8.06
N LEU A 40 -5.42 -3.88 -6.78
CA LEU A 40 -4.12 -4.35 -6.35
C LEU A 40 -3.96 -5.84 -6.59
N ARG A 41 -5.00 -6.62 -6.31
CA ARG A 41 -4.94 -8.06 -6.53
C ARG A 41 -4.77 -8.39 -8.01
N ASP A 42 -5.48 -7.67 -8.86
CA ASP A 42 -5.35 -7.89 -10.29
C ASP A 42 -3.94 -7.57 -10.76
N GLY A 43 -3.26 -6.67 -10.08
CA GLY A 43 -1.89 -6.29 -10.43
C GLY A 43 -0.81 -7.14 -9.79
N GLY A 44 -1.19 -8.17 -9.04
CA GLY A 44 -0.21 -9.08 -8.45
C GLY A 44 0.20 -8.71 -7.03
N PHE A 45 -0.59 -7.90 -6.35
CA PHE A 45 -0.29 -7.51 -4.97
C PHE A 45 -1.29 -8.13 -4.01
N GLU A 46 -0.88 -8.27 -2.77
CA GLU A 46 -1.78 -8.65 -1.71
C GLU A 46 -2.16 -7.38 -0.96
N ALA A 47 -3.41 -7.24 -0.55
CA ALA A 47 -3.85 -6.03 0.15
C ALA A 47 -4.19 -6.35 1.60
N SER A 48 -3.74 -5.49 2.50
CA SER A 48 -4.11 -5.54 3.90
C SER A 48 -4.84 -4.24 4.18
N ILE A 49 -5.97 -4.28 4.86
CA ILE A 49 -6.84 -3.13 4.98
C ILE A 49 -6.89 -2.61 6.40
N ALA A 50 -6.82 -1.29 6.53
CA ALA A 50 -7.07 -0.61 7.79
C ALA A 50 -8.13 0.46 7.54
N ALA A 51 -9.09 0.60 8.43
CA ALA A 51 -10.15 1.58 8.28
C ALA A 51 -9.82 2.89 8.97
N SER A 52 -8.74 2.96 9.71
CA SER A 52 -8.31 4.17 10.41
C SER A 52 -6.80 4.25 10.42
N GLY A 53 -6.28 5.43 10.74
CA GLY A 53 -4.85 5.62 10.86
C GLY A 53 -4.25 4.83 12.02
N GLU A 54 -5.00 4.73 13.10
CA GLU A 54 -4.56 3.98 14.27
C GLU A 54 -4.42 2.51 13.96
N ASP A 55 -5.38 1.96 13.23
CA ASP A 55 -5.32 0.56 12.81
C ASP A 55 -4.14 0.34 11.86
N ALA A 56 -3.93 1.30 10.96
CA ALA A 56 -2.82 1.22 10.03
C ALA A 56 -1.48 1.17 10.77
N LEU A 57 -1.33 2.00 11.79
CA LEU A 57 -0.10 2.04 12.56
C LEU A 57 0.14 0.70 13.26
N THR A 58 -0.91 0.12 13.81
CA THR A 58 -0.82 -1.20 14.44
C THR A 58 -0.34 -2.24 13.45
N LEU A 59 -0.89 -2.22 12.23
CA LEU A 59 -0.49 -3.18 11.20
C LEU A 59 0.94 -2.94 10.73
N LEU A 60 1.34 -1.69 10.58
CA LEU A 60 2.71 -1.38 10.18
C LEU A 60 3.71 -1.86 11.22
N GLN A 61 3.41 -1.66 12.48
CA GLN A 61 4.29 -2.08 13.55
C GLN A 61 4.32 -3.59 13.69
N GLY A 62 3.18 -4.23 13.50
CA GLY A 62 3.09 -5.69 13.65
C GLY A 62 3.66 -6.45 12.48
N HIS A 63 3.74 -5.82 11.31
CA HIS A 63 4.20 -6.49 10.10
C HIS A 63 5.46 -5.82 9.54
N LYS A 64 6.37 -5.45 10.41
CA LYS A 64 7.60 -4.80 9.98
C LYS A 64 8.30 -5.65 8.93
N GLY A 65 8.64 -5.02 7.84
CA GLY A 65 9.34 -5.70 6.76
C GLY A 65 8.45 -6.52 5.85
N LYS A 66 7.17 -6.67 6.18
CA LYS A 66 6.27 -7.44 5.33
C LYS A 66 5.42 -6.56 4.44
N CYS A 67 4.96 -5.42 4.94
CA CYS A 67 4.26 -4.48 4.07
C CYS A 67 5.29 -3.75 3.23
N ARG A 68 5.06 -3.70 1.95
CA ARG A 68 6.01 -3.14 0.99
C ARG A 68 5.62 -1.77 0.49
N ALA A 69 4.40 -1.36 0.73
CA ALA A 69 3.92 -0.06 0.31
C ALA A 69 2.67 0.31 1.09
N LEU A 70 2.35 1.59 1.07
CA LEU A 70 1.17 2.13 1.74
C LEU A 70 0.35 2.89 0.70
N VAL A 71 -0.96 2.61 0.66
CA VAL A 71 -1.91 3.38 -0.13
C VAL A 71 -2.90 3.95 0.87
N THR A 72 -2.94 5.26 1.05
CA THR A 72 -3.78 5.84 2.08
C THR A 72 -4.58 7.01 1.57
N ASP A 73 -5.85 7.06 1.97
CA ASP A 73 -6.63 8.27 1.83
C ASP A 73 -6.07 9.30 2.82
N ILE A 74 -6.24 10.56 2.51
CA ILE A 74 -5.80 11.63 3.38
C ILE A 74 -6.78 11.83 4.53
N ASN A 75 -8.07 11.88 4.20
CA ASN A 75 -9.10 12.13 5.21
C ASN A 75 -9.72 10.81 5.63
N ILE A 76 -9.25 10.27 6.75
CA ILE A 76 -9.73 8.99 7.25
C ILE A 76 -10.27 9.18 8.65
N LEU A 77 -11.07 8.21 9.08
CA LEU A 77 -11.66 8.25 10.42
C LEU A 77 -10.58 8.15 11.48
N GLY A 78 -10.86 8.74 12.62
CA GLY A 78 -9.94 8.69 13.75
C GLY A 78 -9.21 10.00 13.92
N LYS A 79 -8.19 9.98 14.74
CA LYS A 79 -7.44 11.17 15.05
C LYS A 79 -6.26 11.41 14.15
N MET A 80 -5.88 10.39 13.41
CA MET A 80 -4.69 10.44 12.58
C MET A 80 -5.10 10.48 11.12
N ASP A 81 -4.63 11.46 10.37
CA ASP A 81 -4.95 11.54 8.94
C ASP A 81 -3.89 10.79 8.12
N GLY A 82 -4.09 10.77 6.81
CA GLY A 82 -3.19 10.03 5.92
C GLY A 82 -1.78 10.58 5.90
N TRP A 83 -1.61 11.89 6.08
CA TRP A 83 -0.27 12.47 6.15
C TRP A 83 0.49 11.93 7.34
N GLU A 84 -0.19 11.80 8.48
CA GLU A 84 0.42 11.31 9.70
C GLU A 84 0.75 9.82 9.62
N VAL A 85 -0.14 9.05 9.00
CA VAL A 85 0.12 7.62 8.79
C VAL A 85 1.40 7.44 8.00
N ALA A 86 1.56 8.22 6.93
CA ALA A 86 2.75 8.13 6.10
C ALA A 86 4.02 8.53 6.87
N GLN A 87 3.92 9.54 7.73
CA GLN A 87 5.06 9.93 8.55
C GLN A 87 5.50 8.78 9.46
N HIS A 88 4.54 8.08 10.05
CA HIS A 88 4.87 6.92 10.87
C HIS A 88 5.49 5.80 10.04
N ALA A 89 5.01 5.63 8.82
CA ALA A 89 5.55 4.57 7.97
C ALA A 89 7.03 4.81 7.68
N ILE A 90 7.41 6.05 7.37
CA ILE A 90 8.81 6.32 7.06
C ILE A 90 9.68 6.36 8.32
N GLU A 91 9.10 6.52 9.49
CA GLU A 91 9.84 6.36 10.73
C GLU A 91 10.25 4.90 10.94
N ILE A 92 9.39 3.99 10.51
CA ILE A 92 9.68 2.57 10.61
C ILE A 92 10.67 2.16 9.53
N GLU A 93 10.44 2.63 8.32
CA GLU A 93 11.32 2.28 7.20
C GLU A 93 11.47 3.49 6.29
N PRO A 94 12.60 4.18 6.30
CA PRO A 94 12.82 5.33 5.41
C PRO A 94 12.66 4.92 3.96
N ASP A 95 12.17 5.82 3.14
CA ASP A 95 11.89 5.59 1.72
C ASP A 95 10.75 4.61 1.48
N PHE A 96 9.94 4.35 2.48
CA PHE A 96 8.78 3.47 2.32
C PHE A 96 7.87 4.04 1.23
N PRO A 97 7.48 3.25 0.24
CA PRO A 97 6.63 3.76 -0.85
C PRO A 97 5.25 4.13 -0.34
N VAL A 98 4.79 5.34 -0.67
CA VAL A 98 3.49 5.84 -0.22
C VAL A 98 2.72 6.41 -1.39
N VAL A 99 1.48 5.94 -1.58
CA VAL A 99 0.56 6.52 -2.53
C VAL A 99 -0.58 7.15 -1.72
N TYR A 100 -0.75 8.44 -1.88
CA TYR A 100 -1.86 9.16 -1.25
C TYR A 100 -3.04 9.20 -2.22
N MET A 101 -4.24 9.13 -1.68
CA MET A 101 -5.47 9.30 -2.45
C MET A 101 -6.25 10.46 -1.86
N SER A 102 -6.70 11.38 -2.70
CA SER A 102 -7.46 12.52 -2.18
C SER A 102 -8.33 13.15 -3.23
N GLY A 103 -9.51 13.59 -2.82
CA GLY A 103 -10.36 14.38 -3.69
C GLY A 103 -10.12 15.87 -3.54
N ALA A 104 -9.55 16.30 -2.41
CA ALA A 104 -9.46 17.72 -2.11
C ALA A 104 -8.09 18.20 -1.64
N ALA A 105 -7.29 17.33 -1.09
CA ALA A 105 -6.05 17.74 -0.42
C ALA A 105 -4.81 17.58 -1.30
N ALA A 106 -5.00 17.35 -2.59
CA ALA A 106 -3.86 17.08 -3.48
C ALA A 106 -2.86 18.23 -3.52
N ALA A 107 -3.33 19.45 -3.38
CA ALA A 107 -2.44 20.62 -3.44
C ALA A 107 -1.44 20.66 -2.28
N ASP A 108 -1.74 19.98 -1.18
CA ASP A 108 -0.87 20.00 -0.02
C ASP A 108 0.27 19.00 -0.12
N TRP A 109 0.28 18.18 -1.14
CA TRP A 109 1.29 17.12 -1.26
C TRP A 109 2.70 17.66 -1.30
N THR A 110 2.90 18.79 -1.98
CA THR A 110 4.24 19.37 -2.09
C THR A 110 4.83 19.67 -0.71
N SER A 111 3.99 20.11 0.22
CA SER A 111 4.50 20.49 1.53
C SER A 111 4.36 19.38 2.57
N LYS A 112 3.39 18.48 2.41
CA LYS A 112 3.10 17.47 3.44
C LYS A 112 3.47 16.05 3.05
N GLY A 113 3.69 15.80 1.77
CA GLY A 113 4.00 14.45 1.31
C GLY A 113 5.38 13.99 1.75
N VAL A 114 5.49 12.72 2.07
CA VAL A 114 6.79 12.16 2.42
C VAL A 114 7.62 11.91 1.15
N PRO A 115 8.94 11.78 1.27
CA PRO A 115 9.74 11.39 0.12
C PRO A 115 9.30 10.02 -0.38
N ASN A 116 9.53 9.75 -1.64
CA ASN A 116 9.15 8.50 -2.30
C ASN A 116 7.63 8.30 -2.25
N SER A 117 6.88 9.33 -2.58
CA SER A 117 5.43 9.26 -2.59
C SER A 117 4.83 9.84 -3.87
N ILE A 118 3.60 9.43 -4.14
CA ILE A 118 2.83 9.92 -5.27
C ILE A 118 1.43 10.26 -4.76
N MET A 119 0.84 11.32 -5.32
CA MET A 119 -0.53 11.71 -5.01
C MET A 119 -1.44 11.35 -6.18
N LEU A 120 -2.50 10.60 -5.90
CA LEU A 120 -3.53 10.33 -6.90
C LEU A 120 -4.79 11.11 -6.54
N ALA A 121 -5.26 11.92 -7.48
CA ALA A 121 -6.50 12.65 -7.28
C ALA A 121 -7.67 11.71 -7.56
N LYS A 122 -8.65 11.71 -6.68
CA LYS A 122 -9.87 10.92 -6.88
C LYS A 122 -10.82 11.68 -7.80
N PRO A 123 -11.49 11.01 -8.70
CA PRO A 123 -11.38 9.57 -9.00
C PRO A 123 -10.19 9.28 -9.89
N PHE A 124 -9.62 8.10 -9.73
CA PHE A 124 -8.49 7.69 -10.57
C PHE A 124 -8.79 6.32 -11.19
N ALA A 125 -8.10 6.02 -12.27
CA ALA A 125 -8.27 4.74 -12.96
C ALA A 125 -7.42 3.66 -12.30
N PRO A 126 -7.82 2.39 -12.40
CA PRO A 126 -7.00 1.30 -11.84
C PRO A 126 -5.56 1.32 -12.32
N ALA A 127 -5.34 1.62 -13.59
CA ALA A 127 -3.99 1.65 -14.13
C ALA A 127 -3.12 2.72 -13.46
N GLN A 128 -3.72 3.82 -13.03
CA GLN A 128 -2.98 4.87 -12.34
C GLN A 128 -2.47 4.39 -11.00
N LEU A 129 -3.30 3.65 -10.27
CA LEU A 129 -2.90 3.12 -8.97
C LEU A 129 -1.78 2.09 -9.13
N LEU A 130 -1.95 1.16 -10.07
CA LEU A 130 -0.94 0.13 -10.27
C LEU A 130 0.39 0.71 -10.74
N THR A 131 0.34 1.70 -11.62
CA THR A 131 1.54 2.35 -12.09
C THR A 131 2.24 3.07 -10.95
N ALA A 132 1.49 3.77 -10.11
CA ALA A 132 2.06 4.49 -8.99
C ALA A 132 2.75 3.56 -8.01
N VAL A 133 2.07 2.48 -7.61
CA VAL A 133 2.65 1.53 -6.66
C VAL A 133 3.89 0.88 -7.25
N SER A 134 3.79 0.40 -8.49
CA SER A 134 4.90 -0.30 -9.12
C SER A 134 6.11 0.62 -9.30
N ASN A 135 5.90 1.84 -9.72
CA ASN A 135 7.00 2.77 -9.92
C ASN A 135 7.70 3.10 -8.62
N LEU A 136 6.95 3.32 -7.55
CA LEU A 136 7.56 3.63 -6.27
C LEU A 136 8.34 2.46 -5.72
N MET A 137 7.81 1.26 -5.85
CA MET A 137 8.50 0.08 -5.36
C MET A 137 9.78 -0.19 -6.15
N ASN A 138 9.72 0.02 -7.45
CA ASN A 138 10.90 -0.17 -8.28
C ASN A 138 11.94 0.91 -8.03
N SER A 139 11.53 2.14 -7.84
CA SER A 139 12.45 3.20 -7.53
C SER A 139 13.20 2.94 -6.26
N GLY A 140 12.51 2.44 -5.27
CA GLY A 140 13.13 2.19 -3.97
C GLY A 140 14.15 1.10 -4.01
N THR A 141 14.06 0.17 -4.99
CA THR A 141 15.00 -0.91 -5.05
C THR A 141 16.03 -0.72 -6.10
N SER A 142 15.96 0.31 -6.87
CA SER A 142 16.82 0.41 -7.91
C SER A 142 18.08 0.79 -7.50
N THR A 143 18.89 0.15 -7.35
CA THR A 143 20.00 0.43 -6.99
C THR A 143 20.84 0.37 -7.91
N VAL A 144 20.79 0.08 -8.50
CA VAL A 144 21.68 -0.08 -9.27
C VAL A 144 22.06 0.35 -9.94
#